data_2a8a85c3f4e31665aed18d1de9197220
#
_entry.id   2a8a85c3f4e31665aed18d1de9197220
#
_cell.length_a   1.000
_cell.length_b   1.000
_cell.length_c   1.000
_cell.angle_alpha   90.00
_cell.angle_beta   90.00
_cell.angle_gamma   90.00
#
_symmetry.space_group_name_H-M   'P 1'
#
loop_
_entity.id
_entity.type
_entity.pdbx_description
1 polymer ?
#
loop_
_entity_poly.entity_id
_entity_poly.type
_entity_poly.pdbx_seq_one_letter_code
_entity_poly.pdbx_strand_id
1 'polypeptide(L)'
;MPLTKEQIKLIENTIKDSLRKKFRDYKPETSHMPFHYRLLGRDRMALFSFIHSLNTTFGTSIFEPVAETLASLNFKFAQKQYVVGDTISEQAQSEIQHIMNELTMGKNPNKTEEIERIRKVCNKGTMNKSKTVKVDLFVQSADGTVHLFDLKTAKPNISNFKDFKRTLLEWVAIFLAKNPNAKVNSYIGIPYNPYEPKPYERWTLKGMLDLNNELKVGKELWDFLGNDGAYEELLNCFEKVGIELRPEIDAYFSKFK
;
A
#
# COMPACT_ATOMS: atom_id res chain seq x y z
N MET A 1 20.75 10.20 -2.38
CA MET A 1 21.96 9.39 -2.59
C MET A 1 21.49 7.98 -2.90
N PRO A 2 22.13 7.25 -3.82
CA PRO A 2 21.79 5.86 -4.09
C PRO A 2 21.93 5.01 -2.82
N LEU A 3 21.21 3.88 -2.78
CA LEU A 3 21.26 2.95 -1.64
C LEU A 3 22.69 2.38 -1.46
N THR A 4 23.12 2.20 -0.22
CA THR A 4 24.41 1.54 0.07
C THR A 4 24.33 0.05 -0.23
N LYS A 5 25.50 -0.61 -0.39
CA LYS A 5 25.55 -2.06 -0.58
C LYS A 5 24.89 -2.86 0.53
N GLU A 6 24.97 -2.39 1.77
CA GLU A 6 24.33 -3.01 2.93
C GLU A 6 22.80 -2.85 2.86
N GLN A 7 22.32 -1.67 2.48
CA GLN A 7 20.90 -1.40 2.29
C GLN A 7 20.32 -2.28 1.17
N ILE A 8 21.00 -2.36 0.03
CA ILE A 8 20.64 -3.25 -1.09
C ILE A 8 20.55 -4.70 -0.61
N LYS A 9 21.56 -5.19 0.14
CA LYS A 9 21.56 -6.56 0.66
C LYS A 9 20.39 -6.81 1.63
N LEU A 10 20.04 -5.83 2.46
CA LEU A 10 18.88 -5.94 3.37
C LEU A 10 17.56 -6.08 2.59
N ILE A 11 17.40 -5.28 1.53
CA ILE A 11 16.23 -5.34 0.64
C ILE A 11 16.16 -6.69 -0.08
N GLU A 12 17.27 -7.14 -0.67
CA GLU A 12 17.36 -8.46 -1.33
C GLU A 12 16.97 -9.59 -0.38
N ASN A 13 17.45 -9.57 0.86
CA ASN A 13 17.08 -10.56 1.87
C ASN A 13 15.58 -10.49 2.22
N THR A 14 15.03 -9.28 2.37
CA THR A 14 13.59 -9.10 2.61
C THR A 14 12.74 -9.70 1.51
N ILE A 15 13.13 -9.51 0.24
CA ILE A 15 12.44 -10.10 -0.93
C ILE A 15 12.57 -11.62 -0.92
N LYS A 16 13.78 -12.17 -0.70
CA LYS A 16 14.04 -13.62 -0.63
C LYS A 16 13.21 -14.30 0.44
N ASP A 17 13.22 -13.76 1.66
CA ASP A 17 12.51 -14.32 2.79
C ASP A 17 10.99 -14.29 2.57
N SER A 18 10.49 -13.21 1.99
CA SER A 18 9.08 -13.05 1.62
C SER A 18 8.66 -14.10 0.59
N LEU A 19 9.45 -14.30 -0.47
CA LEU A 19 9.15 -15.29 -1.51
C LEU A 19 9.27 -16.72 -0.99
N ARG A 20 10.32 -17.04 -0.21
CA ARG A 20 10.49 -18.36 0.42
C ARG A 20 9.37 -18.67 1.39
N LYS A 21 8.92 -17.69 2.17
CA LYS A 21 7.74 -17.83 3.00
C LYS A 21 6.51 -18.18 2.15
N LYS A 22 6.31 -17.50 1.02
CA LYS A 22 5.21 -17.80 0.10
C LYS A 22 5.29 -19.23 -0.44
N PHE A 23 6.46 -19.74 -0.80
CA PHE A 23 6.63 -21.12 -1.27
C PHE A 23 6.30 -22.16 -0.17
N ARG A 24 6.57 -21.85 1.10
CA ARG A 24 6.23 -22.75 2.21
C ARG A 24 4.75 -22.76 2.52
N ASP A 25 4.13 -21.57 2.54
CA ASP A 25 2.80 -21.41 3.12
C ASP A 25 1.68 -21.57 2.08
N TYR A 26 1.98 -21.35 0.79
CA TYR A 26 0.98 -21.36 -0.25
C TYR A 26 0.89 -22.71 -0.97
N LYS A 27 -0.34 -23.23 -1.06
CA LYS A 27 -0.66 -24.43 -1.85
C LYS A 27 -1.45 -24.00 -3.08
N PRO A 28 -0.90 -24.12 -4.30
CA PRO A 28 -1.63 -23.76 -5.52
C PRO A 28 -2.88 -24.59 -5.71
N GLU A 29 -3.93 -23.94 -6.19
CA GLU A 29 -5.16 -24.57 -6.63
C GLU A 29 -4.91 -25.34 -7.95
N THR A 30 -5.18 -26.65 -7.95
CA THR A 30 -4.94 -27.50 -9.11
C THR A 30 -6.15 -28.36 -9.50
N SER A 31 -7.23 -28.37 -8.69
CA SER A 31 -8.30 -29.35 -8.81
C SER A 31 -9.73 -28.80 -8.81
N HIS A 32 -9.99 -27.63 -8.20
CA HIS A 32 -11.36 -27.12 -8.05
C HIS A 32 -11.89 -26.30 -9.26
N MET A 33 -11.08 -26.16 -10.31
CA MET A 33 -11.50 -25.54 -11.59
C MET A 33 -11.55 -26.58 -12.71
N PRO A 34 -12.57 -27.45 -12.76
CA PRO A 34 -12.57 -28.68 -13.57
C PRO A 34 -12.45 -28.41 -15.08
N PHE A 35 -12.96 -27.30 -15.59
CA PHE A 35 -12.83 -26.95 -17.01
C PHE A 35 -11.41 -26.48 -17.34
N HIS A 36 -10.83 -25.65 -16.46
CA HIS A 36 -9.52 -25.05 -16.68
C HIS A 36 -8.41 -26.10 -16.64
N TYR A 37 -8.35 -26.96 -15.60
CA TYR A 37 -7.27 -27.94 -15.50
C TYR A 37 -7.39 -29.06 -16.55
N ARG A 38 -8.59 -29.41 -16.99
CA ARG A 38 -8.79 -30.36 -18.09
C ARG A 38 -8.37 -29.80 -19.44
N LEU A 39 -8.54 -28.48 -19.65
CA LEU A 39 -8.13 -27.79 -20.87
C LEU A 39 -6.62 -27.49 -20.89
N LEU A 40 -6.08 -27.01 -19.77
CA LEU A 40 -4.73 -26.43 -19.72
C LEU A 40 -3.68 -27.31 -19.04
N GLY A 41 -4.08 -28.30 -18.26
CA GLY A 41 -3.22 -29.13 -17.43
C GLY A 41 -3.05 -28.56 -15.99
N ARG A 42 -2.64 -29.43 -15.06
CA ARG A 42 -2.49 -29.06 -13.64
C ARG A 42 -1.31 -28.15 -13.39
N ASP A 43 -0.23 -28.31 -14.14
CA ASP A 43 0.97 -27.50 -14.06
C ASP A 43 0.69 -26.02 -14.36
N ARG A 44 -0.08 -25.75 -15.43
CA ARG A 44 -0.47 -24.38 -15.78
C ARG A 44 -1.46 -23.79 -14.79
N MET A 45 -2.36 -24.63 -14.26
CA MET A 45 -3.26 -24.19 -13.20
C MET A 45 -2.50 -23.85 -11.89
N ALA A 46 -1.48 -24.62 -11.51
CA ALA A 46 -0.65 -24.32 -10.36
C ALA A 46 0.08 -22.98 -10.53
N LEU A 47 0.67 -22.74 -11.70
CA LEU A 47 1.34 -21.49 -12.03
C LEU A 47 0.36 -20.30 -12.01
N PHE A 48 -0.79 -20.42 -12.66
CA PHE A 48 -1.84 -19.39 -12.65
C PHE A 48 -2.29 -19.07 -11.23
N SER A 49 -2.62 -20.09 -10.44
CA SER A 49 -3.07 -19.96 -9.05
C SER A 49 -2.02 -19.25 -8.19
N PHE A 50 -0.75 -19.60 -8.37
CA PHE A 50 0.35 -18.96 -7.67
C PHE A 50 0.49 -17.48 -8.06
N ILE A 51 0.50 -17.16 -9.36
CA ILE A 51 0.59 -15.77 -9.85
C ILE A 51 -0.62 -14.95 -9.37
N HIS A 52 -1.83 -15.53 -9.45
CA HIS A 52 -3.04 -14.87 -8.95
C HIS A 52 -2.95 -14.58 -7.45
N SER A 53 -2.48 -15.56 -6.67
CA SER A 53 -2.24 -15.38 -5.24
C SER A 53 -1.13 -14.36 -4.95
N LEU A 54 -0.08 -14.28 -5.76
CA LEU A 54 0.91 -13.21 -5.66
C LEU A 54 0.28 -11.86 -5.91
N ASN A 55 -0.52 -11.71 -6.94
CA ASN A 55 -1.19 -10.43 -7.27
C ASN A 55 -2.11 -9.95 -6.14
N THR A 56 -2.78 -10.86 -5.42
CA THR A 56 -3.63 -10.52 -4.28
C THR A 56 -2.87 -10.29 -2.99
N THR A 57 -1.74 -10.96 -2.80
CA THR A 57 -0.94 -10.90 -1.55
C THR A 57 0.41 -10.21 -1.71
N PHE A 58 0.75 -9.72 -2.90
CA PHE A 58 2.01 -9.01 -3.16
C PHE A 58 2.14 -7.79 -2.24
N GLY A 59 1.03 -7.08 -1.99
CA GLY A 59 0.97 -5.99 -1.03
C GLY A 59 1.52 -6.42 0.33
N THR A 60 0.80 -7.30 1.01
CA THR A 60 1.12 -7.73 2.38
C THR A 60 2.36 -8.60 2.49
N SER A 61 2.66 -9.43 1.47
CA SER A 61 3.74 -10.43 1.55
C SER A 61 5.09 -9.90 1.11
N ILE A 62 5.14 -8.91 0.20
CA ILE A 62 6.38 -8.40 -0.37
C ILE A 62 6.45 -6.88 -0.28
N PHE A 63 5.46 -6.15 -0.81
CA PHE A 63 5.57 -4.68 -0.88
C PHE A 63 5.55 -4.01 0.49
N GLU A 64 4.71 -4.43 1.43
CA GLU A 64 4.74 -3.87 2.78
C GLU A 64 6.08 -4.12 3.51
N PRO A 65 6.65 -5.35 3.53
CA PRO A 65 7.96 -5.59 4.11
C PRO A 65 9.08 -4.77 3.44
N VAL A 66 9.07 -4.66 2.12
CA VAL A 66 10.07 -3.88 1.38
C VAL A 66 9.91 -2.39 1.65
N ALA A 67 8.68 -1.88 1.67
CA ALA A 67 8.39 -0.49 1.99
C ALA A 67 8.81 -0.12 3.42
N GLU A 68 8.55 -0.99 4.40
CA GLU A 68 9.01 -0.84 5.78
C GLU A 68 10.55 -0.82 5.84
N THR A 69 11.20 -1.74 5.13
CA THR A 69 12.68 -1.80 5.07
C THR A 69 13.26 -0.52 4.50
N LEU A 70 12.79 -0.07 3.33
CA LEU A 70 13.24 1.17 2.71
C LEU A 70 12.99 2.39 3.60
N ALA A 71 11.78 2.53 4.13
CA ALA A 71 11.43 3.65 4.98
C ALA A 71 12.24 3.69 6.28
N SER A 72 12.54 2.53 6.87
CA SER A 72 13.36 2.43 8.09
C SER A 72 14.79 2.93 7.90
N LEU A 73 15.28 3.01 6.67
CA LEU A 73 16.62 3.51 6.35
C LEU A 73 16.69 5.05 6.24
N ASN A 74 15.53 5.70 6.01
CA ASN A 74 15.48 7.12 5.64
C ASN A 74 14.61 7.97 6.57
N PHE A 75 13.74 7.34 7.35
CA PHE A 75 12.82 8.01 8.26
C PHE A 75 13.18 7.74 9.72
N LYS A 76 12.71 8.60 10.61
CA LYS A 76 12.89 8.44 12.06
C LYS A 76 12.24 7.17 12.58
N PHE A 77 11.09 6.80 11.99
CA PHE A 77 10.33 5.60 12.36
C PHE A 77 9.54 5.11 11.16
N ALA A 78 9.50 3.80 10.96
CA ALA A 78 8.65 3.15 9.99
C ALA A 78 8.14 1.80 10.54
N GLN A 79 6.87 1.49 10.34
CA GLN A 79 6.28 0.22 10.77
C GLN A 79 5.10 -0.14 9.87
N LYS A 80 5.14 -1.36 9.31
CA LYS A 80 3.98 -1.92 8.61
C LYS A 80 2.91 -2.39 9.59
N GLN A 81 1.66 -2.44 9.12
CA GLN A 81 0.49 -2.90 9.91
C GLN A 81 0.37 -2.18 11.27
N TYR A 82 0.70 -0.87 11.27
CA TYR A 82 0.68 -0.05 12.47
C TYR A 82 -0.74 0.28 12.92
N VAL A 83 -1.02 0.10 14.22
CA VAL A 83 -2.31 0.45 14.82
C VAL A 83 -2.37 1.95 15.11
N VAL A 84 -3.15 2.68 14.34
CA VAL A 84 -3.36 4.14 14.50
C VAL A 84 -4.26 4.42 15.72
N GLY A 85 -5.33 3.66 15.84
CA GLY A 85 -6.29 3.81 16.94
C GLY A 85 -7.64 3.15 16.65
N ASP A 86 -8.59 3.43 17.52
CA ASP A 86 -9.94 2.86 17.48
C ASP A 86 -11.02 3.86 17.94
N THR A 87 -10.69 5.15 17.99
CA THR A 87 -11.58 6.18 18.53
C THR A 87 -11.63 7.39 17.60
N ILE A 88 -12.82 7.86 17.30
CA ILE A 88 -13.08 9.01 16.43
C ILE A 88 -14.16 9.89 17.06
N SER A 89 -14.05 11.22 16.95
CA SER A 89 -15.08 12.11 17.47
C SER A 89 -16.31 12.14 16.56
N GLU A 90 -17.47 12.34 17.16
CA GLU A 90 -18.75 12.47 16.46
C GLU A 90 -18.71 13.59 15.40
N GLN A 91 -18.12 14.75 15.76
CA GLN A 91 -18.01 15.86 14.82
C GLN A 91 -17.03 15.57 13.69
N ALA A 92 -15.96 14.80 13.92
CA ALA A 92 -15.08 14.37 12.84
C ALA A 92 -15.78 13.38 11.88
N GLN A 93 -16.61 12.48 12.39
CA GLN A 93 -17.43 11.59 11.54
C GLN A 93 -18.40 12.40 10.66
N SER A 94 -19.08 13.40 11.25
CA SER A 94 -19.96 14.30 10.51
C SER A 94 -19.21 15.10 9.46
N GLU A 95 -18.02 15.62 9.79
CA GLU A 95 -17.21 16.40 8.86
C GLU A 95 -16.69 15.55 7.69
N ILE A 96 -16.27 14.31 7.96
CA ILE A 96 -15.91 13.36 6.90
C ILE A 96 -17.10 13.13 5.98
N GLN A 97 -18.32 12.96 6.52
CA GLN A 97 -19.50 12.78 5.69
C GLN A 97 -19.80 14.03 4.83
N HIS A 98 -19.61 15.24 5.37
CA HIS A 98 -19.76 16.48 4.60
C HIS A 98 -18.75 16.54 3.46
N ILE A 99 -17.46 16.26 3.71
CA ILE A 99 -16.42 16.21 2.67
C ILE A 99 -16.80 15.20 1.58
N MET A 100 -17.22 13.99 1.96
CA MET A 100 -17.62 12.94 0.99
C MET A 100 -18.83 13.37 0.15
N ASN A 101 -19.79 14.06 0.72
CA ASN A 101 -20.95 14.59 0.00
C ASN A 101 -20.52 15.68 -1.00
N GLU A 102 -19.68 16.64 -0.59
CA GLU A 102 -19.15 17.69 -1.46
C GLU A 102 -18.39 17.10 -2.67
N LEU A 103 -17.50 16.13 -2.45
CA LEU A 103 -16.77 15.45 -3.51
C LEU A 103 -17.72 14.68 -4.46
N THR A 104 -18.77 14.07 -3.92
CA THR A 104 -19.79 13.39 -4.73
C THR A 104 -20.59 14.35 -5.59
N MET A 105 -20.76 15.60 -5.13
CA MET A 105 -21.43 16.68 -5.88
C MET A 105 -20.48 17.40 -6.88
N GLY A 106 -19.21 16.97 -6.97
CA GLY A 106 -18.25 17.47 -7.95
C GLY A 106 -17.31 18.58 -7.43
N LYS A 107 -17.25 18.81 -6.11
CA LYS A 107 -16.19 19.67 -5.54
C LYS A 107 -14.84 19.02 -5.79
N ASN A 108 -13.84 19.80 -6.18
CA ASN A 108 -12.48 19.30 -6.34
C ASN A 108 -11.88 18.92 -4.98
N PRO A 109 -11.23 17.75 -4.87
CA PRO A 109 -10.55 17.34 -3.65
C PRO A 109 -9.36 18.27 -3.34
N ASN A 110 -9.20 18.59 -2.05
CA ASN A 110 -8.08 19.38 -1.54
C ASN A 110 -7.64 18.81 -0.20
N LYS A 111 -6.58 18.02 -0.23
CA LYS A 111 -6.07 17.30 0.94
C LYS A 111 -5.75 18.18 2.12
N THR A 112 -5.10 19.32 1.87
CA THR A 112 -4.70 20.24 2.92
C THR A 112 -5.93 20.84 3.62
N GLU A 113 -6.91 21.33 2.85
CA GLU A 113 -8.17 21.85 3.38
C GLU A 113 -8.92 20.80 4.19
N GLU A 114 -9.03 19.59 3.67
CA GLU A 114 -9.74 18.48 4.31
C GLU A 114 -9.12 18.08 5.65
N ILE A 115 -7.79 17.99 5.73
CA ILE A 115 -7.08 17.71 6.99
C ILE A 115 -7.36 18.81 8.01
N GLU A 116 -7.30 20.07 7.62
CA GLU A 116 -7.55 21.20 8.53
C GLU A 116 -9.03 21.27 8.99
N ARG A 117 -9.96 20.91 8.14
CA ARG A 117 -11.39 20.76 8.54
C ARG A 117 -11.55 19.68 9.60
N ILE A 118 -10.95 18.51 9.38
CA ILE A 118 -10.95 17.41 10.36
C ILE A 118 -10.25 17.81 11.65
N ARG A 119 -9.10 18.48 11.57
CA ARG A 119 -8.32 18.96 12.73
C ARG A 119 -9.18 19.83 13.66
N LYS A 120 -9.96 20.76 13.10
CA LYS A 120 -10.82 21.67 13.86
C LYS A 120 -11.88 20.95 14.72
N VAL A 121 -12.19 19.71 14.40
CA VAL A 121 -13.28 18.94 15.03
C VAL A 121 -12.83 17.59 15.61
N CYS A 122 -11.57 17.20 15.48
CA CYS A 122 -11.06 15.87 15.84
C CYS A 122 -11.31 15.47 17.32
N ASN A 123 -11.49 16.43 18.22
CA ASN A 123 -11.76 16.23 19.65
C ASN A 123 -13.12 16.79 20.09
N LYS A 124 -14.02 17.09 19.16
CA LYS A 124 -15.32 17.71 19.51
C LYS A 124 -16.47 16.71 19.45
N GLY A 125 -17.37 16.84 20.39
CA GLY A 125 -18.51 15.92 20.57
C GLY A 125 -18.10 14.62 21.27
N THR A 126 -18.97 13.62 21.19
CA THR A 126 -18.76 12.31 21.80
C THR A 126 -17.63 11.57 21.10
N MET A 127 -16.73 10.95 21.87
CA MET A 127 -15.68 10.09 21.33
C MET A 127 -16.21 8.67 21.14
N ASN A 128 -16.47 8.31 19.89
CA ASN A 128 -17.04 7.03 19.53
C ASN A 128 -15.95 5.97 19.30
N LYS A 129 -16.18 4.78 19.82
CA LYS A 129 -15.32 3.63 19.53
C LYS A 129 -15.61 3.12 18.11
N SER A 130 -14.58 3.00 17.30
CA SER A 130 -14.62 2.39 15.95
C SER A 130 -13.89 1.04 15.94
N LYS A 131 -13.88 0.38 14.79
CA LYS A 131 -12.96 -0.76 14.60
C LYS A 131 -11.52 -0.25 14.74
N THR A 132 -10.66 -1.08 15.32
CA THR A 132 -9.22 -0.80 15.36
C THR A 132 -8.69 -0.59 13.95
N VAL A 133 -8.17 0.60 13.71
CA VAL A 133 -7.59 0.98 12.41
C VAL A 133 -6.12 0.62 12.37
N LYS A 134 -5.76 -0.14 11.34
CA LYS A 134 -4.37 -0.42 10.97
C LYS A 134 -4.09 0.18 9.61
N VAL A 135 -2.93 0.81 9.47
CA VAL A 135 -2.40 1.28 8.19
C VAL A 135 -1.38 0.27 7.67
N ASP A 136 -1.27 0.12 6.35
CA ASP A 136 -0.33 -0.82 5.76
C ASP A 136 1.12 -0.41 6.05
N LEU A 137 1.40 0.90 6.03
CA LEU A 137 2.69 1.45 6.44
C LEU A 137 2.49 2.80 7.15
N PHE A 138 3.06 2.92 8.33
CA PHE A 138 3.22 4.16 9.09
C PHE A 138 4.66 4.63 8.98
N VAL A 139 4.85 5.89 8.64
CA VAL A 139 6.19 6.51 8.53
C VAL A 139 6.20 7.83 9.27
N GLN A 140 7.27 8.12 10.01
CA GLN A 140 7.48 9.41 10.65
C GLN A 140 8.80 10.03 10.19
N SER A 141 8.72 11.21 9.61
CA SER A 141 9.87 12.02 9.22
C SER A 141 10.63 12.58 10.41
N ALA A 142 11.86 13.05 10.19
CA ALA A 142 12.70 13.64 11.23
C ALA A 142 12.07 14.89 11.87
N ASP A 143 11.29 15.67 11.12
CA ASP A 143 10.54 16.84 11.59
C ASP A 143 9.25 16.48 12.37
N GLY A 144 8.97 15.18 12.55
CA GLY A 144 7.80 14.67 13.25
C GLY A 144 6.54 14.52 12.38
N THR A 145 6.59 14.87 11.09
CA THR A 145 5.48 14.67 10.16
C THR A 145 5.19 13.18 9.99
N VAL A 146 3.91 12.80 10.13
CA VAL A 146 3.44 11.43 9.99
C VAL A 146 2.85 11.21 8.62
N HIS A 147 3.16 10.06 8.02
CA HIS A 147 2.67 9.63 6.71
C HIS A 147 2.02 8.24 6.86
N LEU A 148 0.74 8.15 6.52
CA LEU A 148 -0.07 6.93 6.61
C LEU A 148 -0.32 6.41 5.20
N PHE A 149 0.09 5.18 4.91
CA PHE A 149 -0.05 4.59 3.58
C PHE A 149 -1.03 3.43 3.57
N ASP A 150 -1.89 3.45 2.56
CA ASP A 150 -2.69 2.32 2.09
C ASP A 150 -2.06 1.80 0.79
N LEU A 151 -1.40 0.64 0.84
CA LEU A 151 -0.70 0.05 -0.30
C LEU A 151 -1.66 -0.80 -1.12
N LYS A 152 -1.93 -0.39 -2.34
CA LYS A 152 -2.87 -1.04 -3.25
C LYS A 152 -2.16 -1.74 -4.40
N THR A 153 -2.85 -2.68 -5.02
CA THR A 153 -2.40 -3.26 -6.29
C THR A 153 -2.39 -2.21 -7.41
N ALA A 154 -1.64 -2.46 -8.48
CA ALA A 154 -1.50 -1.52 -9.59
C ALA A 154 -2.84 -1.13 -10.27
N LYS A 155 -3.85 -1.99 -10.18
CA LYS A 155 -5.20 -1.75 -10.72
C LYS A 155 -6.27 -2.02 -9.66
N PRO A 156 -6.42 -1.15 -8.63
CA PRO A 156 -7.47 -1.34 -7.63
C PRO A 156 -8.87 -1.26 -8.25
N ASN A 157 -9.85 -1.97 -7.66
CA ASN A 157 -11.21 -2.05 -8.20
C ASN A 157 -11.92 -0.70 -8.19
N ILE A 158 -12.66 -0.43 -9.26
CA ILE A 158 -13.40 0.82 -9.51
C ILE A 158 -14.45 1.11 -8.42
N SER A 159 -15.11 0.08 -7.89
CA SER A 159 -16.18 0.22 -6.89
C SER A 159 -15.73 0.83 -5.55
N ASN A 160 -14.43 0.86 -5.26
CA ASN A 160 -13.93 1.13 -3.90
C ASN A 160 -13.34 2.55 -3.72
N PHE A 161 -13.44 3.46 -4.70
CA PHE A 161 -12.74 4.76 -4.59
C PHE A 161 -13.33 5.71 -3.54
N LYS A 162 -14.64 5.70 -3.39
CA LYS A 162 -15.28 6.43 -2.29
C LYS A 162 -14.81 5.88 -0.94
N ASP A 163 -14.67 4.57 -0.85
CA ASP A 163 -14.22 3.89 0.36
C ASP A 163 -12.74 4.22 0.64
N PHE A 164 -11.88 4.28 -0.38
CA PHE A 164 -10.48 4.69 -0.21
C PHE A 164 -10.38 6.11 0.33
N LYS A 165 -11.10 7.07 -0.26
CA LYS A 165 -11.09 8.45 0.24
C LYS A 165 -11.58 8.52 1.68
N ARG A 166 -12.72 7.87 1.98
CA ARG A 166 -13.25 7.81 3.34
C ARG A 166 -12.22 7.22 4.31
N THR A 167 -11.58 6.12 3.95
CA THR A 167 -10.55 5.46 4.77
C THR A 167 -9.40 6.39 5.09
N LEU A 168 -8.87 7.11 4.09
CA LEU A 168 -7.78 8.08 4.31
C LEU A 168 -8.19 9.22 5.26
N LEU A 169 -9.43 9.72 5.16
CA LEU A 169 -9.94 10.76 6.04
C LEU A 169 -10.16 10.23 7.48
N GLU A 170 -10.68 9.02 7.62
CA GLU A 170 -10.88 8.36 8.92
C GLU A 170 -9.54 8.12 9.64
N TRP A 171 -8.51 7.68 8.92
CA TRP A 171 -7.17 7.52 9.47
C TRP A 171 -6.61 8.82 10.05
N VAL A 172 -6.76 9.91 9.28
CA VAL A 172 -6.37 11.26 9.72
C VAL A 172 -7.16 11.67 10.97
N ALA A 173 -8.47 11.46 10.99
CA ALA A 173 -9.31 11.84 12.11
C ALA A 173 -8.97 11.06 13.40
N ILE A 174 -8.77 9.74 13.29
CA ILE A 174 -8.41 8.87 14.41
C ILE A 174 -7.01 9.23 14.95
N PHE A 175 -6.06 9.51 14.06
CA PHE A 175 -4.72 9.93 14.45
C PHE A 175 -4.74 11.29 15.16
N LEU A 176 -5.45 12.27 14.60
CA LEU A 176 -5.56 13.61 15.15
C LEU A 176 -6.37 13.66 16.46
N ALA A 177 -7.28 12.72 16.68
CA ALA A 177 -8.01 12.61 17.95
C ALA A 177 -7.07 12.44 19.15
N LYS A 178 -5.94 11.74 18.96
CA LYS A 178 -4.90 11.56 19.97
C LYS A 178 -3.77 12.59 19.86
N ASN A 179 -3.57 13.17 18.68
CA ASN A 179 -2.43 14.04 18.35
C ASN A 179 -2.89 15.28 17.59
N PRO A 180 -3.71 16.18 18.17
CA PRO A 180 -4.42 17.25 17.43
C PRO A 180 -3.49 18.23 16.73
N ASN A 181 -2.28 18.44 17.23
CA ASN A 181 -1.30 19.36 16.69
C ASN A 181 -0.29 18.71 15.75
N ALA A 182 -0.38 17.39 15.55
CA ALA A 182 0.59 16.68 14.71
C ALA A 182 0.39 17.02 13.22
N LYS A 183 1.50 17.08 12.48
CA LYS A 183 1.45 17.09 11.01
C LYS A 183 1.21 15.67 10.54
N VAL A 184 0.17 15.45 9.78
CA VAL A 184 -0.22 14.12 9.26
C VAL A 184 -0.68 14.21 7.83
N ASN A 185 -0.28 13.23 7.03
CA ASN A 185 -0.74 12.99 5.67
C ASN A 185 -1.17 11.53 5.51
N SER A 186 -2.09 11.26 4.60
CA SER A 186 -2.47 9.90 4.24
C SER A 186 -2.45 9.72 2.72
N TYR A 187 -2.01 8.55 2.26
CA TYR A 187 -1.74 8.27 0.85
C TYR A 187 -2.26 6.92 0.42
N ILE A 188 -2.67 6.84 -0.85
CA ILE A 188 -2.72 5.59 -1.58
C ILE A 188 -1.34 5.39 -2.24
N GLY A 189 -0.69 4.28 -1.95
CA GLY A 189 0.57 3.87 -2.56
C GLY A 189 0.33 2.79 -3.62
N ILE A 190 0.75 3.04 -4.86
CA ILE A 190 0.66 2.10 -5.98
C ILE A 190 2.09 1.68 -6.35
N PRO A 191 2.45 0.40 -6.27
CA PRO A 191 3.84 -0.03 -6.38
C PRO A 191 4.48 0.15 -7.75
N TYR A 192 3.70 0.18 -8.83
CA TYR A 192 4.17 0.44 -10.20
C TYR A 192 3.04 0.99 -11.07
N ASN A 193 3.41 1.71 -12.13
CA ASN A 193 2.46 2.22 -13.11
C ASN A 193 2.25 1.17 -14.24
N PRO A 194 1.08 0.53 -14.34
CA PRO A 194 0.81 -0.47 -15.38
C PRO A 194 0.58 0.14 -16.78
N TYR A 195 0.68 1.47 -16.92
CA TYR A 195 0.47 2.21 -18.16
C TYR A 195 1.75 2.83 -18.72
N GLU A 196 2.91 2.61 -18.08
CA GLU A 196 4.19 3.15 -18.57
C GLU A 196 4.42 2.90 -20.07
N PRO A 197 4.93 3.89 -20.81
CA PRO A 197 5.47 5.17 -20.36
C PRO A 197 4.41 6.28 -20.16
N LYS A 198 3.11 5.98 -20.27
CA LYS A 198 2.04 6.95 -20.03
C LYS A 198 1.88 7.23 -18.53
N PRO A 199 1.42 8.44 -18.15
CA PRO A 199 1.03 8.73 -16.76
C PRO A 199 0.02 7.72 -16.24
N TYR A 200 -0.03 7.54 -14.93
CA TYR A 200 -1.00 6.68 -14.27
C TYR A 200 -2.43 7.20 -14.49
N GLU A 201 -3.19 6.49 -15.34
CA GLU A 201 -4.52 6.91 -15.79
C GLU A 201 -5.65 6.09 -15.15
N ARG A 202 -5.76 6.11 -13.84
CA ARG A 202 -7.00 5.64 -13.20
C ARG A 202 -7.98 6.82 -13.11
N TRP A 203 -8.74 7.04 -14.18
CA TRP A 203 -9.76 8.09 -14.29
C TRP A 203 -10.75 8.11 -13.11
N THR A 204 -10.99 6.97 -12.50
CA THR A 204 -11.86 6.74 -11.35
C THR A 204 -11.32 7.32 -10.04
N LEU A 205 -10.03 7.59 -9.92
CA LEU A 205 -9.45 8.32 -8.79
C LEU A 205 -9.68 9.84 -8.91
N LYS A 206 -9.93 10.32 -10.13
CA LYS A 206 -10.27 11.71 -10.37
C LYS A 206 -11.59 12.06 -9.69
N GLY A 207 -11.63 13.20 -9.04
CA GLY A 207 -12.82 13.70 -8.34
C GLY A 207 -13.01 13.22 -6.91
N MET A 208 -12.30 12.16 -6.47
CA MET A 208 -12.31 11.71 -5.07
C MET A 208 -10.99 12.00 -4.37
N LEU A 209 -9.86 11.83 -5.04
CA LEU A 209 -8.53 12.03 -4.47
C LEU A 209 -7.84 13.26 -5.07
N ASP A 210 -7.16 14.00 -4.22
CA ASP A 210 -6.15 14.99 -4.61
C ASP A 210 -4.92 14.23 -5.10
N LEU A 211 -4.84 13.98 -6.42
CA LEU A 211 -3.86 13.09 -7.01
C LEU A 211 -2.40 13.50 -6.72
N ASN A 212 -2.17 14.80 -6.51
CA ASN A 212 -0.82 15.31 -6.20
C ASN A 212 -0.44 15.05 -4.74
N ASN A 213 -1.42 15.08 -3.83
CA ASN A 213 -1.18 15.04 -2.38
C ASN A 213 -1.67 13.77 -1.69
N GLU A 214 -2.40 12.90 -2.38
CA GLU A 214 -2.94 11.66 -1.82
C GLU A 214 -2.55 10.39 -2.58
N LEU A 215 -1.88 10.51 -3.74
CA LEU A 215 -1.48 9.37 -4.56
C LEU A 215 0.03 9.38 -4.79
N LYS A 216 0.67 8.24 -4.61
CA LYS A 216 2.06 8.01 -4.99
C LYS A 216 2.17 6.72 -5.79
N VAL A 217 2.73 6.81 -7.02
CA VAL A 217 2.76 5.68 -7.96
C VAL A 217 4.19 5.39 -8.41
N GLY A 218 4.58 4.13 -8.39
CA GLY A 218 5.86 3.66 -8.90
C GLY A 218 7.04 4.46 -8.31
N LYS A 219 7.78 5.14 -9.16
CA LYS A 219 8.93 5.95 -8.76
C LYS A 219 8.60 6.95 -7.64
N GLU A 220 7.46 7.63 -7.70
CA GLU A 220 7.07 8.59 -6.66
C GLU A 220 6.91 7.96 -5.28
N LEU A 221 6.38 6.72 -5.23
CA LEU A 221 6.23 5.98 -3.98
C LEU A 221 7.59 5.53 -3.43
N TRP A 222 8.36 4.84 -4.26
CA TRP A 222 9.58 4.20 -3.82
C TRP A 222 10.71 5.18 -3.54
N ASP A 223 10.82 6.27 -4.34
CA ASP A 223 11.78 7.34 -4.07
C ASP A 223 11.37 8.18 -2.85
N PHE A 224 10.08 8.34 -2.58
CA PHE A 224 9.65 8.96 -1.33
C PHE A 224 10.10 8.12 -0.11
N LEU A 225 9.98 6.81 -0.17
CA LEU A 225 10.37 5.93 0.94
C LEU A 225 11.89 5.72 1.03
N GLY A 226 12.59 5.65 -0.11
CA GLY A 226 14.00 5.24 -0.19
C GLY A 226 15.00 6.30 -0.68
N ASN A 227 14.57 7.55 -0.88
CA ASN A 227 15.27 8.62 -1.59
C ASN A 227 15.36 8.43 -3.13
N ASP A 228 15.82 9.48 -3.81
CA ASP A 228 15.90 9.50 -5.27
C ASP A 228 16.75 8.35 -5.83
N GLY A 229 16.19 7.61 -6.79
CA GLY A 229 16.79 6.41 -7.40
C GLY A 229 16.44 5.09 -6.71
N ALA A 230 15.69 5.10 -5.60
CA ALA A 230 15.32 3.88 -4.89
C ALA A 230 14.43 2.96 -5.72
N TYR A 231 13.61 3.50 -6.61
CA TYR A 231 12.76 2.70 -7.49
C TYR A 231 13.58 1.81 -8.44
N GLU A 232 14.55 2.39 -9.12
CA GLU A 232 15.43 1.68 -10.05
C GLU A 232 16.27 0.63 -9.32
N GLU A 233 16.82 0.99 -8.16
CA GLU A 233 17.58 0.03 -7.33
C GLU A 233 16.68 -1.12 -6.84
N LEU A 234 15.43 -0.83 -6.51
CA LEU A 234 14.48 -1.85 -6.11
C LEU A 234 14.18 -2.82 -7.25
N LEU A 235 13.98 -2.33 -8.48
CA LEU A 235 13.80 -3.19 -9.67
C LEU A 235 15.02 -4.11 -9.87
N ASN A 236 16.23 -3.57 -9.73
CA ASN A 236 17.47 -4.34 -9.82
C ASN A 236 17.55 -5.42 -8.71
N CYS A 237 17.13 -5.10 -7.48
CA CYS A 237 17.05 -6.08 -6.39
C CYS A 237 16.08 -7.22 -6.72
N PHE A 238 14.90 -6.91 -7.26
CA PHE A 238 13.93 -7.93 -7.67
C PHE A 238 14.47 -8.83 -8.77
N GLU A 239 15.11 -8.26 -9.81
CA GLU A 239 15.72 -9.02 -10.89
C GLU A 239 16.81 -9.95 -10.37
N LYS A 240 17.75 -9.43 -9.60
CA LYS A 240 18.85 -10.20 -9.01
C LYS A 240 18.36 -11.34 -8.14
N VAL A 241 17.38 -11.07 -7.26
CA VAL A 241 16.76 -12.09 -6.41
C VAL A 241 16.02 -13.12 -7.25
N GLY A 242 15.31 -12.71 -8.30
CA GLY A 242 14.64 -13.61 -9.24
C GLY A 242 15.61 -14.57 -9.94
N ILE A 243 16.79 -14.07 -10.35
CA ILE A 243 17.86 -14.89 -10.95
C ILE A 243 18.42 -15.86 -9.91
N GLU A 244 18.74 -15.40 -8.71
CA GLU A 244 19.30 -16.23 -7.63
C GLU A 244 18.35 -17.34 -7.19
N LEU A 245 17.04 -17.03 -7.07
CA LEU A 245 16.02 -17.99 -6.63
C LEU A 245 15.45 -18.85 -7.78
N ARG A 246 15.93 -18.71 -9.01
CA ARG A 246 15.43 -19.49 -10.14
C ARG A 246 15.39 -21.00 -9.88
N PRO A 247 16.43 -21.64 -9.31
CA PRO A 247 16.37 -23.07 -8.99
C PRO A 247 15.27 -23.42 -7.98
N GLU A 248 15.02 -22.58 -6.97
CA GLU A 248 13.97 -22.78 -5.99
C GLU A 248 12.58 -22.62 -6.62
N ILE A 249 12.42 -21.65 -7.51
CA ILE A 249 11.19 -21.41 -8.29
C ILE A 249 10.90 -22.63 -9.17
N ASP A 250 11.87 -23.11 -9.93
CA ASP A 250 11.72 -24.26 -10.82
C ASP A 250 11.42 -25.54 -10.04
N ALA A 251 12.09 -25.77 -8.90
CA ALA A 251 11.83 -26.90 -8.00
C ALA A 251 10.43 -26.83 -7.39
N TYR A 252 9.93 -25.63 -7.06
CA TYR A 252 8.58 -25.48 -6.55
C TYR A 252 7.53 -25.89 -7.58
N PHE A 253 7.62 -25.41 -8.82
CA PHE A 253 6.66 -25.69 -9.88
C PHE A 253 6.79 -27.09 -10.48
N SER A 254 7.97 -27.73 -10.41
CA SER A 254 8.15 -29.12 -10.87
C SER A 254 7.28 -30.14 -10.12
N LYS A 255 6.84 -29.82 -8.91
CA LYS A 255 5.93 -30.66 -8.08
C LYS A 255 4.52 -30.80 -8.67
N PHE A 256 4.15 -29.99 -9.64
CA PHE A 256 2.81 -29.93 -10.23
C PHE A 256 2.77 -30.42 -11.68
N LYS A 257 3.90 -30.87 -12.22
CA LYS A 257 4.00 -31.49 -13.56
C LYS A 257 3.36 -32.85 -13.64
#